data_76169cbaa419b5a74a0887baf27493c1
#
_entry.id   76169cbaa419b5a74a0887baf27493c1
#
_cell.length_a   1.000
_cell.length_b   1.000
_cell.length_c   1.000
_cell.angle_alpha   90.00
_cell.angle_beta   90.00
_cell.angle_gamma   90.00
#
_symmetry.space_group_name_H-M   'P 1'
#
loop_
_entity.id
_entity.type
_entity.pdbx_description
1 polymer ?
#
loop_
_entity_poly.entity_id
_entity_poly.type
_entity_poly.pdbx_seq_one_letter_code
_entity_poly.pdbx_strand_id
1 'polypeptide(L)'
;MKKKILTEASGSLVSGYLIKAIKDRGHISVASDVDKDNHGFYLADEFIKLPYSSDQNLWAIIEQKLVEYNIDIVIPSFDETIMEWSKRKEYFKKKGVHVIISHEDTLKVFLDKYNAYQFCKTHNIPTPKTSLTQDYQVVKPRFGRGGS
;
A
#
# COMPACT_ATOMS: atom_id res chain seq x y z
N MET A 1 17.77 -16.61 -4.66
CA MET A 1 18.51 -15.33 -4.57
C MET A 1 17.80 -14.45 -3.56
N LYS A 2 18.51 -13.81 -2.65
CA LYS A 2 17.95 -12.92 -1.62
C LYS A 2 17.47 -11.63 -2.28
N LYS A 3 16.23 -11.17 -1.98
CA LYS A 3 15.60 -9.98 -2.55
C LYS A 3 15.44 -8.90 -1.51
N LYS A 4 15.54 -7.63 -1.89
CA LYS A 4 15.17 -6.48 -1.05
C LYS A 4 13.72 -6.09 -1.34
N ILE A 5 12.90 -6.11 -0.30
CA ILE A 5 11.44 -5.92 -0.42
C ILE A 5 11.03 -4.72 0.44
N LEU A 6 10.52 -3.68 -0.23
CA LEU A 6 10.04 -2.46 0.40
C LEU A 6 8.57 -2.60 0.80
N THR A 7 8.23 -2.19 2.03
CA THR A 7 6.87 -2.00 2.53
C THR A 7 6.66 -0.56 2.95
N GLU A 8 5.51 0.02 2.63
CA GLU A 8 5.14 1.40 3.00
C GLU A 8 4.39 1.44 4.34
N ALA A 9 4.22 2.66 4.86
CA ALA A 9 3.45 2.96 6.07
C ALA A 9 3.83 2.03 7.22
N SER A 10 5.12 1.96 7.51
CA SER A 10 5.69 1.00 8.45
C SER A 10 5.26 1.21 9.90
N GLY A 11 4.64 2.34 10.23
CA GLY A 11 3.94 2.58 11.49
C GLY A 11 2.53 1.96 11.57
N SER A 12 2.02 1.35 10.49
CA SER A 12 0.70 0.72 10.50
C SER A 12 0.73 -0.65 11.21
N LEU A 13 -0.42 -1.07 11.79
CA LEU A 13 -0.54 -2.35 12.50
C LEU A 13 -0.21 -3.57 11.62
N VAL A 14 -0.36 -3.46 10.31
CA VAL A 14 -0.13 -4.57 9.37
C VAL A 14 1.35 -4.72 9.00
N SER A 15 2.12 -3.64 9.03
CA SER A 15 3.51 -3.61 8.54
C SER A 15 4.42 -4.59 9.28
N GLY A 16 4.26 -4.77 10.59
CA GLY A 16 5.05 -5.70 11.39
C GLY A 16 4.93 -7.15 10.89
N TYR A 17 3.73 -7.57 10.47
CA TYR A 17 3.51 -8.91 9.91
C TYR A 17 4.14 -9.06 8.52
N LEU A 18 4.08 -8.02 7.67
CA LEU A 18 4.74 -8.03 6.36
C LEU A 18 6.26 -8.11 6.52
N ILE A 19 6.84 -7.28 7.37
CA ILE A 19 8.28 -7.27 7.67
C ILE A 19 8.71 -8.66 8.16
N LYS A 20 7.98 -9.22 9.13
CA LYS A 20 8.25 -10.56 9.64
C LYS A 20 8.18 -11.61 8.53
N ALA A 21 7.13 -11.62 7.71
CA ALA A 21 6.95 -12.59 6.64
C ALA A 21 8.09 -12.53 5.60
N ILE A 22 8.57 -11.34 5.26
CA ILE A 22 9.71 -11.12 4.37
C ILE A 22 10.99 -11.75 4.96
N LYS A 23 11.26 -11.49 6.23
CA LYS A 23 12.44 -12.01 6.94
C LYS A 23 12.38 -13.52 7.12
N ASP A 24 11.23 -14.08 7.47
CA ASP A 24 11.03 -15.53 7.63
C ASP A 24 11.28 -16.30 6.32
N ARG A 25 11.11 -15.63 5.17
CA ARG A 25 11.43 -16.18 3.84
C ARG A 25 12.89 -15.95 3.40
N GLY A 26 13.72 -15.42 4.29
CA GLY A 26 15.15 -15.19 4.04
C GLY A 26 15.43 -13.99 3.12
N HIS A 27 14.48 -13.09 2.92
CA HIS A 27 14.64 -11.84 2.17
C HIS A 27 15.07 -10.68 3.09
N ILE A 28 15.47 -9.56 2.50
CA ILE A 28 15.80 -8.32 3.22
C ILE A 28 14.52 -7.47 3.26
N SER A 29 14.07 -7.14 4.45
CA SER A 29 12.96 -6.23 4.66
C SER A 29 13.43 -4.79 4.68
N VAL A 30 12.82 -3.95 3.87
CA VAL A 30 13.04 -2.50 3.86
C VAL A 30 11.71 -1.84 4.22
N ALA A 31 11.67 -1.14 5.33
CA ALA A 31 10.49 -0.39 5.76
C ALA A 31 10.55 1.06 5.29
N SER A 32 9.42 1.69 5.02
CA SER A 32 9.38 3.13 4.77
C SER A 32 8.22 3.82 5.47
N ASP A 33 8.47 5.04 5.93
CA ASP A 33 7.49 5.91 6.54
C ASP A 33 7.95 7.37 6.47
N VAL A 34 7.05 8.30 6.81
CA VAL A 34 7.36 9.73 6.96
C VAL A 34 8.15 10.00 8.25
N ASP A 35 7.96 9.18 9.25
CA ASP A 35 8.68 9.25 10.53
C ASP A 35 9.35 7.92 10.84
N LYS A 36 10.55 7.99 11.43
CA LYS A 36 11.30 6.84 11.91
C LYS A 36 10.86 6.36 13.29
N ASP A 37 10.09 7.16 14.03
CA ASP A 37 9.62 6.79 15.36
C ASP A 37 8.40 5.88 15.30
N ASN A 38 8.62 4.69 14.75
CA ASN A 38 7.60 3.66 14.62
C ASN A 38 8.22 2.25 14.67
N HIS A 39 7.38 1.25 14.94
CA HIS A 39 7.85 -0.15 15.11
C HIS A 39 8.50 -0.73 13.85
N GLY A 40 8.09 -0.32 12.66
CA GLY A 40 8.69 -0.81 11.42
C GLY A 40 10.16 -0.45 11.27
N PHE A 41 10.56 0.72 11.79
CA PHE A 41 11.97 1.13 11.85
C PHE A 41 12.83 0.15 12.64
N TYR A 42 12.33 -0.36 13.76
CA TYR A 42 13.06 -1.29 14.64
C TYR A 42 12.99 -2.75 14.17
N LEU A 43 11.96 -3.12 13.41
CA LEU A 43 11.73 -4.51 12.98
C LEU A 43 12.39 -4.84 11.64
N ALA A 44 12.47 -3.88 10.73
CA ALA A 44 13.05 -4.07 9.41
C ALA A 44 14.57 -4.13 9.42
N ASP A 45 15.16 -4.69 8.37
CA ASP A 45 16.62 -4.73 8.19
C ASP A 45 17.16 -3.36 7.73
N GLU A 46 16.38 -2.61 6.95
CA GLU A 46 16.70 -1.27 6.45
C GLU A 46 15.46 -0.38 6.53
N PHE A 47 15.66 0.95 6.57
CA PHE A 47 14.59 1.92 6.62
C PHE A 47 14.82 3.08 5.65
N ILE A 48 13.76 3.48 4.96
CA ILE A 48 13.73 4.63 4.06
C ILE A 48 12.75 5.66 4.60
N LYS A 49 13.25 6.85 4.94
CA LYS A 49 12.37 7.98 5.23
C LYS A 49 11.84 8.54 3.91
N LEU A 50 10.51 8.60 3.78
CA LEU A 50 9.81 9.20 2.65
C LEU A 50 9.12 10.50 3.06
N PRO A 51 8.90 11.45 2.15
CA PRO A 51 8.07 12.62 2.43
C PRO A 51 6.59 12.24 2.55
N TYR A 52 5.77 13.18 2.99
CA TYR A 52 4.32 13.02 3.01
C TYR A 52 3.76 12.77 1.59
N SER A 53 2.62 12.08 1.52
CA SER A 53 1.94 11.77 0.23
C SER A 53 1.53 13.03 -0.56
N SER A 54 1.42 14.17 0.10
CA SER A 54 1.14 15.48 -0.50
C SER A 54 2.36 16.19 -1.09
N ASP A 55 3.58 15.66 -0.89
CA ASP A 55 4.79 16.27 -1.44
C ASP A 55 4.84 16.10 -2.96
N GLN A 56 5.04 17.21 -3.67
CA GLN A 56 5.11 17.21 -5.15
C GLN A 56 6.28 16.40 -5.70
N ASN A 57 7.35 16.23 -4.92
CA ASN A 57 8.54 15.49 -5.31
C ASN A 57 8.51 14.02 -4.86
N LEU A 58 7.44 13.57 -4.21
CA LEU A 58 7.35 12.22 -3.64
C LEU A 58 7.82 11.14 -4.62
N TRP A 59 7.31 11.16 -5.84
CA TRP A 59 7.58 10.10 -6.81
C TRP A 59 9.01 10.14 -7.36
N ALA A 60 9.60 11.32 -7.49
CA ALA A 60 11.00 11.46 -7.84
C ALA A 60 11.92 10.94 -6.72
N ILE A 61 11.55 11.24 -5.46
CA ILE A 61 12.27 10.74 -4.29
C ILE A 61 12.13 9.22 -4.15
N ILE A 62 10.92 8.68 -4.31
CA ILE A 62 10.70 7.22 -4.31
C ILE A 62 11.60 6.56 -5.36
N GLU A 63 11.58 7.04 -6.60
CA GLU A 63 12.39 6.48 -7.68
C GLU A 63 13.89 6.49 -7.35
N GLN A 64 14.39 7.61 -6.84
CA GLN A 64 15.77 7.72 -6.38
C GLN A 64 16.08 6.70 -5.28
N LYS A 65 15.20 6.57 -4.28
CA LYS A 65 15.39 5.66 -3.16
C LYS A 65 15.33 4.19 -3.56
N LEU A 66 14.47 3.82 -4.51
CA LEU A 66 14.42 2.45 -5.03
C LEU A 66 15.78 2.04 -5.67
N VAL A 67 16.43 2.95 -6.36
CA VAL A 67 17.76 2.73 -6.93
C VAL A 67 18.84 2.71 -5.85
N GLU A 68 18.87 3.71 -4.97
CA GLU A 68 19.86 3.87 -3.90
C GLU A 68 19.91 2.62 -2.99
N TYR A 69 18.74 2.09 -2.64
CA TYR A 69 18.61 0.93 -1.78
C TYR A 69 18.59 -0.41 -2.51
N ASN A 70 18.69 -0.41 -3.84
CA ASN A 70 18.62 -1.60 -4.69
C ASN A 70 17.36 -2.44 -4.41
N ILE A 71 16.18 -1.81 -4.41
CA ILE A 71 14.91 -2.46 -4.16
C ILE A 71 14.51 -3.34 -5.35
N ASP A 72 14.22 -4.62 -5.10
CA ASP A 72 13.72 -5.56 -6.10
C ASP A 72 12.21 -5.57 -6.19
N ILE A 73 11.53 -5.45 -5.04
CA ILE A 73 10.07 -5.62 -4.93
C ILE A 73 9.50 -4.52 -4.04
N VAL A 74 8.36 -3.96 -4.41
CA VAL A 74 7.58 -3.05 -3.57
C VAL A 74 6.23 -3.70 -3.27
N ILE A 75 5.82 -3.70 -2.01
CA ILE A 75 4.48 -4.09 -1.54
C ILE A 75 3.79 -2.82 -1.04
N PRO A 76 3.05 -2.10 -1.88
CA PRO A 76 2.31 -0.91 -1.47
C PRO A 76 1.25 -1.26 -0.43
N SER A 77 1.15 -0.47 0.63
CA SER A 77 0.19 -0.69 1.72
C SER A 77 -0.44 0.62 2.23
N PHE A 78 -0.29 1.70 1.49
CA PHE A 78 -0.74 3.03 1.87
C PHE A 78 -1.79 3.54 0.87
N ASP A 79 -3.04 3.73 1.32
CA ASP A 79 -4.19 4.04 0.44
C ASP A 79 -3.95 5.28 -0.44
N GLU A 80 -3.23 6.29 0.07
CA GLU A 80 -2.95 7.54 -0.61
C GLU A 80 -1.98 7.39 -1.79
N THR A 81 -1.14 6.36 -1.79
CA THR A 81 -0.15 6.11 -2.86
C THR A 81 -0.53 4.94 -3.77
N ILE A 82 -1.44 4.07 -3.31
CA ILE A 82 -1.70 2.76 -3.93
C ILE A 82 -2.15 2.86 -5.39
N MET A 83 -2.97 3.85 -5.73
CA MET A 83 -3.44 4.08 -7.09
C MET A 83 -2.28 4.49 -8.02
N GLU A 84 -1.41 5.35 -7.52
CA GLU A 84 -0.28 5.85 -8.31
C GLU A 84 0.81 4.77 -8.50
N TRP A 85 1.01 3.89 -7.50
CA TRP A 85 1.82 2.68 -7.67
C TRP A 85 1.28 1.79 -8.80
N SER A 86 -0.04 1.60 -8.88
CA SER A 86 -0.65 0.79 -9.94
C SER A 86 -0.40 1.39 -11.33
N LYS A 87 -0.57 2.70 -11.49
CA LYS A 87 -0.29 3.41 -12.75
C LYS A 87 1.17 3.31 -13.17
N ARG A 88 2.09 3.33 -12.21
CA ARG A 88 3.55 3.27 -12.44
C ARG A 88 4.11 1.85 -12.46
N LYS A 89 3.30 0.82 -12.25
CA LYS A 89 3.74 -0.57 -12.15
C LYS A 89 4.60 -1.01 -13.32
N GLU A 90 4.16 -0.76 -14.55
CA GLU A 90 4.91 -1.16 -15.76
C GLU A 90 6.17 -0.29 -15.96
N TYR A 91 6.15 0.96 -15.55
CA TYR A 91 7.33 1.82 -15.56
C TYR A 91 8.42 1.28 -14.64
N PHE A 92 8.10 0.94 -13.39
CA PHE A 92 9.06 0.38 -12.45
C PHE A 92 9.53 -1.02 -12.85
N LYS A 93 8.65 -1.84 -13.43
CA LYS A 93 9.01 -3.15 -13.97
C LYS A 93 10.11 -3.05 -15.04
N LYS A 94 10.04 -2.07 -15.94
CA LYS A 94 11.09 -1.82 -16.93
C LYS A 94 12.42 -1.41 -16.30
N LYS A 95 12.40 -0.89 -15.07
CA LYS A 95 13.59 -0.56 -14.28
C LYS A 95 14.05 -1.69 -13.35
N GLY A 96 13.45 -2.88 -13.45
CA GLY A 96 13.82 -4.05 -12.66
C GLY A 96 13.13 -4.14 -11.29
N VAL A 97 12.22 -3.22 -10.97
CA VAL A 97 11.47 -3.22 -9.70
C VAL A 97 10.06 -3.78 -9.91
N HIS A 98 9.72 -4.84 -9.19
CA HIS A 98 8.38 -5.43 -9.24
C HIS A 98 7.46 -4.81 -8.18
N VAL A 99 6.37 -4.17 -8.61
CA VAL A 99 5.34 -3.64 -7.71
C VAL A 99 4.21 -4.64 -7.57
N ILE A 100 3.99 -5.14 -6.36
CA ILE A 100 2.94 -6.11 -6.05
C ILE A 100 1.64 -5.37 -5.76
N ILE A 101 0.89 -5.09 -6.80
CA ILE A 101 -0.36 -4.32 -6.74
C ILE A 101 -1.34 -4.77 -7.82
N SER A 102 -2.63 -4.66 -7.53
CA SER A 102 -3.71 -4.90 -8.49
C SER A 102 -3.72 -3.84 -9.59
N HIS A 103 -4.38 -4.15 -10.70
CA HIS A 103 -4.60 -3.20 -11.79
C HIS A 103 -5.49 -2.03 -11.33
N GLU A 104 -5.33 -0.87 -11.97
CA GLU A 104 -6.10 0.35 -11.65
C GLU A 104 -7.60 0.13 -11.60
N ASP A 105 -8.16 -0.64 -12.53
CA ASP A 105 -9.60 -0.87 -12.57
C ASP A 105 -10.11 -1.65 -11.36
N THR A 106 -9.31 -2.60 -10.86
CA THR A 106 -9.59 -3.30 -9.60
C THR A 106 -9.55 -2.32 -8.43
N LEU A 107 -8.52 -1.47 -8.38
CA LEU A 107 -8.37 -0.48 -7.32
C LEU A 107 -9.50 0.55 -7.31
N LYS A 108 -9.94 1.04 -8.49
CA LYS A 108 -11.10 1.95 -8.61
C LYS A 108 -12.37 1.37 -8.00
N VAL A 109 -12.54 0.05 -8.11
CA VAL A 109 -13.68 -0.61 -7.48
C VAL A 109 -13.51 -0.73 -5.97
N PHE A 110 -12.37 -1.24 -5.50
CA PHE A 110 -12.24 -1.66 -4.10
C PHE A 110 -11.72 -0.58 -3.13
N LEU A 111 -11.15 0.52 -3.63
CA LEU A 111 -10.85 1.70 -2.80
C LEU A 111 -12.10 2.53 -2.46
N ASP A 112 -13.15 2.38 -3.23
CA ASP A 112 -14.45 3.00 -2.99
C ASP A 112 -15.41 1.95 -2.38
N LYS A 113 -15.78 2.14 -1.10
CA LYS A 113 -16.63 1.19 -0.38
C LYS A 113 -18.01 0.98 -1.01
N TYR A 114 -18.56 2.00 -1.67
CA TYR A 114 -19.83 1.87 -2.37
C TYR A 114 -19.69 1.12 -3.69
N ASN A 115 -18.64 1.39 -4.46
CA ASN A 115 -18.36 0.63 -5.68
C ASN A 115 -18.09 -0.85 -5.36
N ALA A 116 -17.33 -1.13 -4.29
CA ALA A 116 -17.10 -2.49 -3.81
C ALA A 116 -18.43 -3.21 -3.44
N TYR A 117 -19.34 -2.49 -2.76
CA TYR A 117 -20.69 -3.01 -2.49
C TYR A 117 -21.45 -3.31 -3.79
N GLN A 118 -21.46 -2.40 -4.76
CA GLN A 118 -22.14 -2.62 -6.04
C GLN A 118 -21.54 -3.80 -6.82
N PHE A 119 -20.21 -3.92 -6.81
CA PHE A 119 -19.53 -5.08 -7.38
C PHE A 119 -19.98 -6.39 -6.74
N CYS A 120 -19.97 -6.47 -5.42
CA CYS A 120 -20.43 -7.66 -4.70
C CYS A 120 -21.88 -8.00 -5.05
N LYS A 121 -22.76 -6.99 -5.08
CA LYS A 121 -24.16 -7.15 -5.42
C LYS A 121 -24.36 -7.70 -6.85
N THR A 122 -23.66 -7.13 -7.82
CA THR A 122 -23.74 -7.55 -9.23
C THR A 122 -23.24 -8.99 -9.45
N HIS A 123 -22.26 -9.41 -8.63
CA HIS A 123 -21.68 -10.76 -8.73
C HIS A 123 -22.28 -11.76 -7.74
N ASN A 124 -23.39 -11.43 -7.08
CA ASN A 124 -24.06 -12.27 -6.09
C ASN A 124 -23.14 -12.68 -4.91
N ILE A 125 -22.20 -11.82 -4.53
CA ILE A 125 -21.34 -12.03 -3.38
C ILE A 125 -22.07 -11.51 -2.13
N PRO A 126 -22.26 -12.33 -1.08
CA PRO A 126 -22.89 -11.89 0.15
C PRO A 126 -22.17 -10.68 0.74
N THR A 127 -22.91 -9.59 0.98
CA THR A 127 -22.38 -8.35 1.53
C THR A 127 -23.45 -7.62 2.35
N PRO A 128 -23.08 -6.88 3.39
CA PRO A 128 -24.03 -6.05 4.14
C PRO A 128 -24.72 -5.03 3.24
N LYS A 129 -25.99 -4.77 3.49
CA LYS A 129 -26.73 -3.70 2.79
C LYS A 129 -26.01 -2.36 3.05
N THR A 130 -25.78 -1.61 1.98
CA THR A 130 -25.04 -0.34 2.01
C THR A 130 -25.76 0.69 1.16
N SER A 131 -25.82 1.94 1.63
CA SER A 131 -26.36 3.08 0.88
C SER A 131 -25.39 4.27 0.96
N LEU A 132 -25.64 5.28 0.14
CA LEU A 132 -24.94 6.58 0.22
C LEU A 132 -25.65 7.59 1.13
N THR A 133 -26.79 7.20 1.68
CA THR A 133 -27.62 7.95 2.62
C THR A 133 -27.55 7.28 4.00
N GLN A 134 -27.95 8.00 5.05
CA GLN A 134 -27.89 7.47 6.43
C GLN A 134 -29.08 6.54 6.73
N ASP A 135 -29.22 5.47 5.94
CA ASP A 135 -30.31 4.50 6.09
C ASP A 135 -30.00 3.40 7.13
N TYR A 136 -28.77 3.33 7.62
CA TYR A 136 -28.28 2.30 8.53
C TYR A 136 -27.51 2.90 9.70
N GLN A 137 -27.42 2.16 10.80
CA GLN A 137 -26.79 2.63 12.04
C GLN A 137 -25.26 2.80 11.91
N VAL A 138 -24.60 2.03 11.04
CA VAL A 138 -23.14 2.12 10.84
C VAL A 138 -22.84 3.06 9.70
N VAL A 139 -22.17 4.16 10.00
CA VAL A 139 -21.71 5.15 9.03
C VAL A 139 -20.20 5.04 8.90
N LYS A 140 -19.69 5.07 7.66
CA LYS A 140 -18.26 5.06 7.35
C LYS A 140 -17.93 6.02 6.22
N PRO A 141 -16.77 6.67 6.21
CA PRO A 141 -16.30 7.40 5.04
C PRO A 141 -16.26 6.48 3.81
N ARG A 142 -16.72 7.01 2.67
CA ARG A 142 -16.72 6.26 1.40
C ARG A 142 -15.32 5.83 0.99
N PHE A 143 -14.34 6.69 1.20
CA PHE A 143 -12.92 6.48 0.93
C PHE A 143 -12.11 6.45 2.24
N GLY A 144 -10.85 6.01 2.17
CA GLY A 144 -9.91 6.04 3.28
C GLY A 144 -9.97 4.82 4.18
N ARG A 145 -9.06 4.81 5.16
CA ARG A 145 -8.77 3.71 6.09
C ARG A 145 -9.57 3.82 7.39
N GLY A 146 -9.72 2.67 8.05
CA GLY A 146 -10.39 2.61 9.35
C GLY A 146 -11.90 2.80 9.24
N GLY A 147 -12.51 3.36 10.24
CA GLY A 147 -13.94 3.61 10.35
C GLY A 147 -14.22 4.93 11.06
N SER A 148 -13.20 5.80 11.08
CA SER A 148 -13.28 7.13 11.67
C SER A 148 -13.81 8.14 10.68
#